data_626bd2b8595d545beab8bbe842ed6bfd
#
_entry.id   626bd2b8595d545beab8bbe842ed6bfd
#
_cell.length_a   1.000
_cell.length_b   1.000
_cell.length_c   1.000
_cell.angle_alpha   90.00
_cell.angle_beta   90.00
_cell.angle_gamma   90.00
#
_symmetry.space_group_name_H-M   'P 1'
#
loop_
_entity.id
_entity.type
_entity.pdbx_description
1 polymer ?
#
loop_
_entity_poly.entity_id
_entity_poly.type
_entity_poly.pdbx_seq_one_letter_code
_entity_poly.pdbx_strand_id
1 'polypeptide(L)'
;MKKFISMVLALLCLALPAMAEEIDLSSMDLPTLLKLHEQLDAAIQEQIDCLLDSNNIFQGVYVVGKDIKPGYYLVTCIVDSEDEGNFDFFYELYDSEETYTKHNRSMFDRFNVGDSTQLNLQDGMVLRIVNGTALIQETDKPAWAP
;
A
#
# COMPACT_ATOMS: atom_id res chain seq x y z
N MET A 1 -0.42 -35.18 -10.31
CA MET A 1 0.69 -34.42 -9.73
C MET A 1 0.31 -33.01 -9.26
N LYS A 2 -0.44 -32.19 -10.02
CA LYS A 2 -0.84 -30.82 -9.59
C LYS A 2 -1.71 -30.77 -8.31
N LYS A 3 -2.56 -31.74 -8.05
CA LYS A 3 -3.42 -31.81 -6.84
C LYS A 3 -2.65 -32.15 -5.56
N PHE A 4 -1.54 -32.88 -5.66
CA PHE A 4 -0.67 -33.21 -4.51
C PHE A 4 0.15 -31.99 -4.04
N ILE A 5 0.63 -31.17 -4.98
CA ILE A 5 1.40 -29.95 -4.67
C ILE A 5 0.53 -28.93 -3.93
N SER A 6 -0.74 -28.77 -4.35
CA SER A 6 -1.70 -27.87 -3.70
C SER A 6 -2.04 -28.30 -2.26
N MET A 7 -2.10 -29.61 -2.00
CA MET A 7 -2.39 -30.13 -0.67
C MET A 7 -1.20 -29.99 0.29
N VAL A 8 0.02 -30.13 -0.21
CA VAL A 8 1.25 -29.93 0.59
C VAL A 8 1.43 -28.45 0.92
N LEU A 9 1.13 -27.53 -0.02
CA LEU A 9 1.20 -26.09 0.22
C LEU A 9 0.16 -25.62 1.25
N ALA A 10 -1.06 -26.15 1.20
CA ALA A 10 -2.10 -25.88 2.19
C ALA A 10 -1.74 -26.41 3.59
N LEU A 11 -1.07 -27.57 3.68
CA LEU A 11 -0.60 -28.09 4.97
C LEU A 11 0.57 -27.26 5.56
N LEU A 12 1.43 -26.70 4.70
CA LEU A 12 2.52 -25.82 5.14
C LEU A 12 1.98 -24.49 5.71
N CYS A 13 0.92 -23.92 5.10
CA CYS A 13 0.29 -22.69 5.60
C CYS A 13 -0.44 -22.87 6.93
N LEU A 14 -0.91 -24.08 7.25
CA LEU A 14 -1.56 -24.38 8.53
C LEU A 14 -0.57 -24.66 9.68
N ALA A 15 0.70 -24.92 9.37
CA ALA A 15 1.75 -25.16 10.37
C ALA A 15 2.47 -23.90 10.84
N LEU A 16 2.29 -22.77 10.17
CA LEU A 16 2.97 -21.50 10.47
C LEU A 16 2.45 -20.72 11.70
N PRO A 17 1.19 -20.86 12.18
CA PRO A 17 0.79 -20.12 13.37
C PRO A 17 1.27 -20.72 14.70
N ALA A 18 1.92 -21.89 14.70
CA ALA A 18 2.26 -22.57 15.95
C ALA A 18 3.71 -22.34 16.43
N MET A 19 4.53 -21.58 15.70
CA MET A 19 5.92 -21.28 16.05
C MET A 19 6.25 -19.78 16.00
N ALA A 20 5.34 -18.94 16.46
CA ALA A 20 5.75 -17.60 16.90
C ALA A 20 6.41 -17.76 18.28
N GLU A 21 7.60 -18.36 18.34
CA GLU A 21 8.49 -18.15 19.47
C GLU A 21 8.73 -16.65 19.55
N GLU A 22 8.34 -16.08 20.65
CA GLU A 22 8.62 -14.67 20.96
C GLU A 22 10.15 -14.51 20.95
N ILE A 23 10.67 -13.85 19.91
CA ILE A 23 12.10 -13.66 19.78
C ILE A 23 12.55 -12.70 20.88
N ASP A 24 13.26 -13.21 21.87
CA ASP A 24 13.83 -12.40 22.95
C ASP A 24 15.05 -11.62 22.44
N LEU A 25 14.76 -10.43 21.88
CA LEU A 25 15.78 -9.50 21.38
C LEU A 25 16.70 -9.00 22.49
N SER A 26 16.28 -9.04 23.77
CA SER A 26 17.04 -8.51 24.90
C SER A 26 18.23 -9.40 25.27
N SER A 27 18.18 -10.67 24.88
CA SER A 27 19.27 -11.65 25.11
C SER A 27 20.33 -11.67 24.02
N MET A 28 20.13 -10.92 22.92
CA MET A 28 21.04 -10.92 21.78
C MET A 28 22.14 -9.88 21.92
N ASP A 29 23.34 -10.21 21.44
CA ASP A 29 24.43 -9.23 21.35
C ASP A 29 24.23 -8.25 20.18
N LEU A 30 24.86 -7.10 20.25
CA LEU A 30 24.70 -6.02 19.27
C LEU A 30 25.03 -6.47 17.82
N PRO A 31 26.10 -7.24 17.53
CA PRO A 31 26.35 -7.75 16.17
C PRO A 31 25.21 -8.61 15.63
N THR A 32 24.61 -9.45 16.47
CA THR A 32 23.48 -10.31 16.08
C THR A 32 22.22 -9.46 15.80
N LEU A 33 21.96 -8.44 16.62
CA LEU A 33 20.84 -7.51 16.40
C LEU A 33 20.99 -6.71 15.09
N LEU A 34 22.20 -6.24 14.77
CA LEU A 34 22.48 -5.53 13.53
C LEU A 34 22.25 -6.43 12.31
N LYS A 35 22.71 -7.68 12.39
CA LYS A 35 22.48 -8.65 11.30
C LYS A 35 21.00 -8.98 11.12
N LEU A 36 20.24 -9.09 12.21
CA LEU A 36 18.79 -9.32 12.14
C LEU A 36 18.08 -8.12 11.53
N HIS A 37 18.50 -6.91 11.85
CA HIS A 37 17.99 -5.68 11.26
C HIS A 37 18.22 -5.63 9.75
N GLU A 38 19.45 -5.92 9.27
CA GLU A 38 19.73 -6.01 7.84
C GLU A 38 18.88 -7.07 7.12
N GLN A 39 18.66 -8.23 7.76
CA GLN A 39 17.82 -9.29 7.18
C GLN A 39 16.35 -8.90 7.12
N LEU A 40 15.88 -8.20 8.15
CA LEU A 40 14.50 -7.70 8.18
C LEU A 40 14.27 -6.63 7.12
N ASP A 41 15.19 -5.69 6.99
CA ASP A 41 15.13 -4.64 5.97
C ASP A 41 15.14 -5.23 4.55
N ALA A 42 16.01 -6.22 4.30
CA ALA A 42 16.05 -6.92 3.02
C ALA A 42 14.74 -7.68 2.72
N ALA A 43 14.16 -8.34 3.72
CA ALA A 43 12.89 -9.06 3.56
C ALA A 43 11.71 -8.11 3.36
N ILE A 44 11.68 -6.97 4.04
CA ILE A 44 10.70 -5.91 3.85
C ILE A 44 10.84 -5.35 2.42
N GLN A 45 12.06 -5.06 1.98
CA GLN A 45 12.30 -4.55 0.63
C GLN A 45 11.86 -5.54 -0.45
N GLU A 46 12.17 -6.84 -0.29
CA GLU A 46 11.70 -7.88 -1.22
C GLU A 46 10.18 -7.96 -1.28
N GLN A 47 9.49 -7.83 -0.14
CA GLN A 47 8.02 -7.78 -0.09
C GLN A 47 7.46 -6.51 -0.75
N ILE A 48 8.08 -5.38 -0.51
CA ILE A 48 7.76 -4.12 -1.17
C ILE A 48 7.93 -4.30 -2.68
N ASP A 49 9.07 -4.78 -3.16
CA ASP A 49 9.34 -4.98 -4.58
C ASP A 49 8.33 -5.94 -5.23
N CYS A 50 7.96 -7.02 -4.54
CA CYS A 50 6.94 -7.96 -5.01
C CYS A 50 5.53 -7.32 -5.09
N LEU A 51 5.20 -6.42 -4.17
CA LEU A 51 3.95 -5.65 -4.20
C LEU A 51 3.99 -4.53 -5.24
N LEU A 52 5.19 -3.97 -5.50
CA LEU A 52 5.43 -2.89 -6.45
C LEU A 52 5.14 -3.28 -7.90
N ASP A 53 5.32 -4.54 -8.27
CA ASP A 53 5.13 -5.01 -9.66
C ASP A 53 3.67 -5.03 -10.13
N SER A 54 2.68 -4.90 -9.25
CA SER A 54 1.27 -5.11 -9.64
C SER A 54 0.27 -4.01 -9.25
N ASN A 55 0.53 -3.21 -8.21
CA ASN A 55 -0.49 -2.31 -7.65
C ASN A 55 0.01 -0.89 -7.29
N ASN A 56 1.12 -0.46 -7.87
CA ASN A 56 1.62 0.89 -7.63
C ASN A 56 0.98 1.93 -8.52
N ILE A 57 0.63 3.03 -7.90
CA ILE A 57 0.31 4.26 -8.61
C ILE A 57 1.37 5.32 -8.27
N PHE A 58 2.00 5.84 -9.32
CA PHE A 58 3.00 6.88 -9.21
C PHE A 58 2.35 8.27 -9.15
N GLN A 59 3.15 9.27 -8.92
CA GLN A 59 2.70 10.65 -9.10
C GLN A 59 2.01 10.82 -10.46
N GLY A 60 0.75 11.30 -10.43
CA GLY A 60 -0.05 11.40 -11.65
C GLY A 60 -1.52 11.68 -11.38
N VAL A 61 -2.29 11.65 -12.45
CA VAL A 61 -3.75 11.83 -12.44
C VAL A 61 -4.39 10.59 -13.06
N TYR A 62 -5.34 10.02 -12.34
CA TYR A 62 -6.00 8.75 -12.68
C TYR A 62 -7.51 8.93 -12.72
N VAL A 63 -8.15 8.51 -13.79
CA VAL A 63 -9.60 8.53 -13.95
C VAL A 63 -10.16 7.16 -13.58
N VAL A 64 -11.06 7.13 -12.61
CA VAL A 64 -11.72 5.91 -12.17
C VAL A 64 -12.70 5.42 -13.25
N GLY A 65 -12.69 4.14 -13.52
CA GLY A 65 -13.41 3.53 -14.65
C GLY A 65 -12.57 3.41 -15.93
N LYS A 66 -11.45 4.17 -16.01
CA LYS A 66 -10.52 4.16 -17.15
C LYS A 66 -9.14 3.63 -16.74
N ASP A 67 -8.52 4.25 -15.76
CA ASP A 67 -7.16 3.94 -15.31
C ASP A 67 -7.17 3.04 -14.04
N ILE A 68 -8.19 3.21 -13.20
CA ILE A 68 -8.42 2.44 -11.98
C ILE A 68 -9.87 1.93 -12.01
N LYS A 69 -10.12 0.67 -11.63
CA LYS A 69 -11.49 0.15 -11.52
C LYS A 69 -12.24 0.84 -10.37
N PRO A 70 -13.56 1.04 -10.48
CA PRO A 70 -14.37 1.47 -9.33
C PRO A 70 -14.34 0.43 -8.22
N GLY A 71 -14.24 0.88 -6.96
CA GLY A 71 -14.19 -0.03 -5.81
C GLY A 71 -13.72 0.66 -4.51
N TYR A 72 -13.55 -0.15 -3.49
CA TYR A 72 -12.94 0.28 -2.23
C TYR A 72 -11.45 -0.07 -2.24
N TYR A 73 -10.64 0.89 -1.89
CA TYR A 73 -9.18 0.75 -1.94
C TYR A 73 -8.53 1.23 -0.65
N LEU A 74 -7.53 0.49 -0.19
CA LEU A 74 -6.55 0.99 0.76
C LEU A 74 -5.41 1.63 -0.06
N VAL A 75 -5.17 2.90 0.18
CA VAL A 75 -4.09 3.67 -0.45
C VAL A 75 -3.03 3.95 0.61
N THR A 76 -1.83 3.42 0.42
CA THR A 76 -0.71 3.53 1.37
C THR A 76 0.42 4.31 0.70
N CYS A 77 0.94 5.34 1.36
CA CYS A 77 2.15 6.02 0.93
C CYS A 77 3.36 5.10 1.15
N ILE A 78 4.11 4.78 0.09
CA ILE A 78 5.30 3.92 0.16
C ILE A 78 6.60 4.67 -0.09
N VAL A 79 6.52 5.76 -0.85
CA VAL A 79 7.65 6.66 -1.10
C VAL A 79 7.12 8.08 -1.14
N ASP A 80 7.72 8.98 -0.39
CA ASP A 80 7.59 10.42 -0.59
C ASP A 80 8.76 10.94 -1.46
N SER A 81 8.62 12.11 -2.04
CA SER A 81 9.71 12.71 -2.78
C SER A 81 10.76 13.24 -1.80
N GLU A 82 11.95 12.65 -1.81
CA GLU A 82 13.11 13.11 -1.02
C GLU A 82 13.67 14.49 -1.46
N ASP A 83 12.97 15.20 -2.31
CA ASP A 83 13.39 16.53 -2.72
C ASP A 83 13.36 17.49 -1.52
N GLU A 84 14.49 18.15 -1.25
CA GLU A 84 14.83 19.00 -0.10
C GLU A 84 13.87 20.20 0.18
N GLY A 85 12.65 20.11 -0.26
CA GLY A 85 11.66 21.19 -0.23
C GLY A 85 10.33 20.82 0.41
N ASN A 86 10.29 20.04 1.49
CA ASN A 86 9.14 19.95 2.42
C ASN A 86 7.76 19.73 1.77
N PHE A 87 7.69 18.90 0.75
CA PHE A 87 6.42 18.54 0.12
C PHE A 87 6.06 17.11 0.53
N ASP A 88 5.23 16.99 1.57
CA ASP A 88 4.62 15.73 2.00
C ASP A 88 3.90 15.05 0.83
N PHE A 89 3.91 13.72 0.80
CA PHE A 89 3.02 12.97 -0.08
C PHE A 89 1.58 13.38 0.21
N PHE A 90 0.79 13.61 -0.82
CA PHE A 90 -0.63 13.83 -0.68
C PHE A 90 -1.43 13.29 -1.86
N TYR A 91 -2.69 13.00 -1.62
CA TYR A 91 -3.65 12.74 -2.68
C TYR A 91 -4.76 13.80 -2.68
N GLU A 92 -5.33 13.98 -3.85
CA GLU A 92 -6.54 14.77 -4.07
C GLU A 92 -7.56 13.90 -4.79
N LEU A 93 -8.80 13.93 -4.31
CA LEU A 93 -9.92 13.24 -4.94
C LEU A 93 -10.93 14.27 -5.45
N TYR A 94 -11.42 14.06 -6.64
CA TYR A 94 -12.40 14.90 -7.31
C TYR A 94 -13.57 14.04 -7.78
N ASP A 95 -14.79 14.56 -7.70
CA ASP A 95 -16.01 13.83 -8.04
C ASP A 95 -16.14 13.55 -9.56
N SER A 96 -15.42 14.34 -10.40
CA SER A 96 -15.41 14.19 -11.85
C SER A 96 -14.23 14.92 -12.50
N GLU A 97 -13.97 14.67 -13.79
CA GLU A 97 -13.01 15.44 -14.59
C GLU A 97 -13.37 16.93 -14.66
N GLU A 98 -14.66 17.28 -14.62
CA GLU A 98 -15.08 18.68 -14.58
C GLU A 98 -14.68 19.37 -13.28
N THR A 99 -14.88 18.70 -12.12
CA THR A 99 -14.46 19.24 -10.82
C THR A 99 -12.93 19.31 -10.70
N TYR A 100 -12.22 18.36 -11.29
CA TYR A 100 -10.77 18.40 -11.40
C TYR A 100 -10.29 19.64 -12.20
N THR A 101 -10.87 19.88 -13.37
CA THR A 101 -10.54 21.04 -14.21
C THR A 101 -10.82 22.38 -13.48
N LYS A 102 -11.82 22.42 -12.65
CA LYS A 102 -12.19 23.60 -11.83
C LYS A 102 -11.42 23.69 -10.52
N HIS A 103 -10.49 22.74 -10.25
CA HIS A 103 -9.76 22.63 -8.97
C HIS A 103 -10.67 22.53 -7.74
N ASN A 104 -11.87 21.98 -7.91
CA ASN A 104 -12.84 21.77 -6.85
C ASN A 104 -12.77 20.34 -6.33
N ARG A 105 -11.78 20.08 -5.46
CA ARG A 105 -11.56 18.77 -4.85
C ARG A 105 -12.62 18.42 -3.82
N SER A 106 -13.05 17.17 -3.78
CA SER A 106 -13.96 16.62 -2.77
C SER A 106 -13.23 16.13 -1.52
N MET A 107 -11.99 15.65 -1.69
CA MET A 107 -11.16 15.19 -0.58
C MET A 107 -9.68 15.52 -0.84
N PHE A 108 -8.96 15.74 0.25
CA PHE A 108 -7.53 15.97 0.26
C PHE A 108 -6.95 15.48 1.58
N ASP A 109 -5.87 14.76 1.54
CA ASP A 109 -5.15 14.38 2.74
C ASP A 109 -3.64 14.23 2.47
N ARG A 110 -2.85 14.35 3.52
CA ARG A 110 -1.39 14.22 3.51
C ARG A 110 -0.98 13.04 4.35
N PHE A 111 0.05 12.35 3.91
CA PHE A 111 0.56 11.15 4.55
C PHE A 111 2.07 11.20 4.71
N ASN A 112 2.54 10.53 5.76
CA ASN A 112 3.92 10.09 5.85
C ASN A 112 4.06 8.71 5.19
N VAL A 113 5.28 8.31 4.90
CA VAL A 113 5.57 6.95 4.45
C VAL A 113 5.05 5.93 5.47
N GLY A 114 4.28 4.97 4.99
CA GLY A 114 3.60 3.95 5.80
C GLY A 114 2.18 4.30 6.23
N ASP A 115 1.75 5.56 6.14
CA ASP A 115 0.37 5.93 6.42
C ASP A 115 -0.57 5.44 5.32
N SER A 116 -1.79 5.08 5.69
CA SER A 116 -2.80 4.57 4.76
C SER A 116 -4.16 5.19 5.00
N THR A 117 -4.94 5.28 3.92
CA THR A 117 -6.36 5.66 3.98
C THR A 117 -7.20 4.75 3.12
N GLN A 118 -8.47 4.61 3.47
CA GLN A 118 -9.42 3.85 2.68
C GLN A 118 -10.28 4.80 1.84
N LEU A 119 -10.29 4.59 0.53
CA LEU A 119 -11.04 5.37 -0.43
C LEU A 119 -12.14 4.54 -1.07
N ASN A 120 -13.30 5.17 -1.31
CA ASN A 120 -14.35 4.65 -2.17
C ASN A 120 -14.25 5.37 -3.52
N LEU A 121 -13.65 4.71 -4.49
CA LEU A 121 -13.44 5.25 -5.83
C LEU A 121 -14.63 4.87 -6.72
N GLN A 122 -15.44 5.84 -7.11
CA GLN A 122 -16.59 5.65 -7.98
C GLN A 122 -16.25 5.99 -9.43
N ASP A 123 -16.98 5.40 -10.36
CA ASP A 123 -16.79 5.64 -11.80
C ASP A 123 -16.88 7.13 -12.15
N GLY A 124 -15.91 7.61 -12.94
CA GLY A 124 -15.79 9.03 -13.32
C GLY A 124 -15.07 9.93 -12.32
N MET A 125 -14.79 9.47 -11.10
CA MET A 125 -13.94 10.22 -10.16
C MET A 125 -12.52 10.37 -10.69
N VAL A 126 -11.79 11.38 -10.20
CA VAL A 126 -10.37 11.60 -10.50
C VAL A 126 -9.56 11.55 -9.23
N LEU A 127 -8.59 10.63 -9.18
CA LEU A 127 -7.58 10.53 -8.14
C LEU A 127 -6.28 11.15 -8.64
N ARG A 128 -5.74 12.11 -7.90
CA ARG A 128 -4.43 12.69 -8.16
C ARG A 128 -3.48 12.35 -7.03
N ILE A 129 -2.32 11.78 -7.38
CA ILE A 129 -1.21 11.50 -6.47
C ILE A 129 -0.12 12.52 -6.71
N VAL A 130 0.40 13.10 -5.64
CA VAL A 130 1.40 14.16 -5.69
C VAL A 130 2.54 13.85 -4.72
N ASN A 131 3.77 14.09 -5.19
CA ASN A 131 5.01 13.98 -4.43
C ASN A 131 5.28 12.58 -3.88
N GLY A 132 5.14 11.54 -4.71
CA GLY A 132 5.54 10.21 -4.29
C GLY A 132 4.83 9.07 -5.02
N THR A 133 4.88 7.91 -4.39
CA THR A 133 4.27 6.69 -4.89
C THR A 133 3.35 6.09 -3.83
N ALA A 134 2.19 5.64 -4.23
CA ALA A 134 1.27 4.93 -3.37
C ALA A 134 1.07 3.48 -3.83
N LEU A 135 0.95 2.59 -2.88
CA LEU A 135 0.39 1.26 -3.09
C LEU A 135 -1.12 1.36 -3.02
N ILE A 136 -1.83 0.85 -4.04
CA ILE A 136 -3.28 0.80 -4.08
C ILE A 136 -3.75 -0.66 -4.04
N GLN A 137 -4.52 -1.03 -3.02
CA GLN A 137 -5.01 -2.38 -2.82
C GLN A 137 -6.53 -2.39 -2.76
N GLU A 138 -7.17 -3.20 -3.61
CA GLU A 138 -8.60 -3.41 -3.55
C GLU A 138 -8.98 -4.05 -2.21
N THR A 139 -10.02 -3.54 -1.56
CA THR A 139 -10.53 -4.03 -0.28
C THR A 139 -12.02 -4.27 -0.34
N ASP A 140 -12.53 -5.06 0.60
CA ASP A 140 -13.96 -5.19 0.77
C ASP A 140 -14.60 -3.87 1.24
N LYS A 141 -15.89 -3.70 0.93
CA LYS A 141 -16.67 -2.58 1.46
C LYS A 141 -16.59 -2.58 2.99
N PRO A 142 -16.11 -1.50 3.62
CA PRO A 142 -16.04 -1.45 5.07
C PRO A 142 -17.44 -1.48 5.71
N ALA A 143 -17.55 -2.08 6.89
CA ALA A 143 -18.84 -2.26 7.57
C ALA A 143 -19.55 -0.93 7.91
N TRP A 144 -18.82 0.18 7.97
CA TRP A 144 -19.33 1.52 8.23
C TRP A 144 -19.72 2.30 6.96
N ALA A 145 -19.38 1.81 5.79
CA ALA A 145 -19.72 2.48 4.54
C ALA A 145 -21.22 2.31 4.22
N PRO A 146 -21.91 3.36 3.78
CA PRO A 146 -23.33 3.34 3.44
C PRO A 146 -23.68 2.42 2.26
#